data_f02e3c508e94a142b1bab490d8fe58ca
#
_entry.id   f02e3c508e94a142b1bab490d8fe58ca
#
_cell.length_a   1.000
_cell.length_b   1.000
_cell.length_c   1.000
_cell.angle_alpha   90.00
_cell.angle_beta   90.00
_cell.angle_gamma   90.00
#
_symmetry.space_group_name_H-M   'P 1'
#
loop_
_entity.id
_entity.type
_entity.pdbx_description
1 polymer ?
#
loop_
_entity_poly.entity_id
_entity_poly.type
_entity_poly.pdbx_seq_one_letter_code
_entity_poly.pdbx_strand_id
1 'polypeptide(L)'
;MHIPENYLSPMTCAAMGAVMLPIWYKAVKEVKVKVDTDKKTIPMLGIGTSLSFLIMMFNLPAPGGTSAHAVGAVLIAILLGPWASCLAVSVALAMQALLFGDGGILAFGANAFCMAVVMPFVGYAVYKLLNKWTKNRIIASFFGGYIGIVVAALTVAVLLGIQPILFKDSSGNPLYNPYPLRVTLPVMGLTHLLIGLVEGFFTAGVQEFIERLNIDNTQELTTKKHIDHCHCQFNNNEEACHDKYSNQDIFDIILYCFDITTSKRT
;
A
#
# COMPACT_ATOMS: atom_id res chain seq x y z
N MET A 1 -9.93 -0.97 -12.41
CA MET A 1 -10.70 -1.71 -11.38
C MET A 1 -11.85 -0.87 -10.80
N HIS A 2 -12.00 0.39 -11.27
CA HIS A 2 -13.08 1.25 -10.82
C HIS A 2 -14.45 0.74 -11.31
N ILE A 3 -15.45 0.82 -10.43
CA ILE A 3 -16.84 0.60 -10.78
C ILE A 3 -17.39 1.93 -11.29
N PRO A 4 -17.83 2.00 -12.58
CA PRO A 4 -18.34 3.23 -13.16
C PRO A 4 -19.69 3.66 -12.55
N GLU A 5 -20.08 4.91 -12.80
CA GLU A 5 -21.41 5.41 -12.44
C GLU A 5 -22.50 4.55 -13.09
N ASN A 6 -23.61 4.35 -12.39
CA ASN A 6 -24.79 3.57 -12.84
C ASN A 6 -24.60 2.05 -13.06
N TYR A 7 -23.43 1.47 -12.72
CA TYR A 7 -23.23 0.01 -12.75
C TYR A 7 -23.72 -0.70 -11.48
N LEU A 8 -23.82 0.04 -10.39
CA LEU A 8 -24.43 -0.44 -9.15
C LEU A 8 -25.76 0.27 -8.89
N SER A 9 -26.69 -0.44 -8.27
CA SER A 9 -27.94 0.18 -7.80
C SER A 9 -27.66 1.19 -6.68
N PRO A 10 -28.46 2.28 -6.56
CA PRO A 10 -28.33 3.22 -5.44
C PRO A 10 -28.41 2.55 -4.08
N MET A 11 -29.19 1.48 -3.94
CA MET A 11 -29.29 0.70 -2.71
C MET A 11 -27.96 0.01 -2.38
N THR A 12 -27.30 -0.62 -3.37
CA THR A 12 -25.97 -1.22 -3.20
C THR A 12 -24.93 -0.16 -2.85
N CYS A 13 -24.96 0.98 -3.53
CA CYS A 13 -24.07 2.12 -3.25
C CYS A 13 -24.24 2.63 -1.84
N ALA A 14 -25.48 2.82 -1.36
CA ALA A 14 -25.79 3.26 -0.01
C ALA A 14 -25.34 2.24 1.04
N ALA A 15 -25.58 0.94 0.80
CA ALA A 15 -25.13 -0.13 1.68
C ALA A 15 -23.61 -0.15 1.81
N MET A 16 -22.88 -0.07 0.69
CA MET A 16 -21.42 -0.04 0.71
C MET A 16 -20.85 1.24 1.35
N GLY A 17 -21.50 2.38 1.14
CA GLY A 17 -21.18 3.62 1.85
C GLY A 17 -21.36 3.49 3.37
N ALA A 18 -22.48 2.91 3.80
CA ALA A 18 -22.77 2.66 5.21
C ALA A 18 -21.73 1.72 5.87
N VAL A 19 -21.28 0.69 5.14
CA VAL A 19 -20.20 -0.22 5.59
C VAL A 19 -18.89 0.53 5.73
N MET A 20 -18.61 1.48 4.85
CA MET A 20 -17.34 2.23 4.88
C MET A 20 -17.25 3.25 6.01
N LEU A 21 -18.36 3.81 6.50
CA LEU A 21 -18.34 4.82 7.57
C LEU A 21 -17.61 4.35 8.84
N PRO A 22 -17.94 3.19 9.46
CA PRO A 22 -17.23 2.71 10.63
C PRO A 22 -15.77 2.33 10.33
N ILE A 23 -15.47 1.87 9.11
CA ILE A 23 -14.11 1.53 8.68
C ILE A 23 -13.25 2.81 8.60
N TRP A 24 -13.74 3.87 7.97
CA TRP A 24 -13.04 5.15 7.92
C TRP A 24 -12.86 5.76 9.31
N TYR A 25 -13.89 5.71 10.15
CA TYR A 25 -13.77 6.17 11.55
C TYR A 25 -12.62 5.46 12.28
N LYS A 26 -12.55 4.12 12.15
CA LYS A 26 -11.46 3.34 12.74
C LYS A 26 -10.10 3.68 12.11
N ALA A 27 -10.04 3.80 10.79
CA ALA A 27 -8.81 4.16 10.09
C ALA A 27 -8.26 5.51 10.54
N VAL A 28 -9.12 6.53 10.68
CA VAL A 28 -8.73 7.86 11.21
C VAL A 28 -8.20 7.74 12.64
N LYS A 29 -8.85 6.98 13.50
CA LYS A 29 -8.42 6.77 14.89
C LYS A 29 -7.04 6.10 14.96
N GLU A 30 -6.83 5.04 14.20
CA GLU A 30 -5.57 4.29 14.15
C GLU A 30 -4.41 5.15 13.59
N VAL A 31 -4.68 5.92 12.54
CA VAL A 31 -3.68 6.80 11.93
C VAL A 31 -3.36 7.98 12.85
N LYS A 32 -4.36 8.54 13.57
CA LYS A 32 -4.12 9.60 14.55
C LYS A 32 -3.13 9.17 15.62
N VAL A 33 -3.29 7.96 16.18
CA VAL A 33 -2.35 7.41 17.17
C VAL A 33 -0.93 7.33 16.60
N LYS A 34 -0.78 6.92 15.35
CA LYS A 34 0.54 6.89 14.69
C LYS A 34 1.14 8.29 14.49
N VAL A 35 0.33 9.25 14.08
CA VAL A 35 0.74 10.64 13.89
C VAL A 35 1.19 11.26 15.22
N ASP A 36 0.50 10.97 16.31
CA ASP A 36 0.87 11.45 17.63
C ASP A 36 2.22 10.88 18.10
N THR A 37 2.54 9.65 17.69
CA THR A 37 3.81 8.96 18.00
C THR A 37 4.93 9.40 17.05
N ASP A 38 4.65 9.51 15.75
CA ASP A 38 5.64 9.89 14.72
C ASP A 38 5.04 10.90 13.73
N LYS A 39 5.50 12.14 13.82
CA LYS A 39 5.07 13.26 12.95
C LYS A 39 5.40 13.05 11.46
N LYS A 40 6.37 12.19 11.13
CA LYS A 40 6.70 11.83 9.75
C LYS A 40 5.59 11.03 9.06
N THR A 41 4.64 10.49 9.81
CA THR A 41 3.49 9.75 9.27
C THR A 41 2.65 10.61 8.33
N ILE A 42 2.47 11.91 8.61
CA ILE A 42 1.65 12.82 7.77
C ILE A 42 2.24 12.99 6.36
N PRO A 43 3.51 13.44 6.20
CA PRO A 43 4.09 13.56 4.86
C PRO A 43 4.18 12.22 4.13
N MET A 44 4.46 11.12 4.83
CA MET A 44 4.48 9.79 4.22
C MET A 44 3.08 9.36 3.74
N LEU A 45 2.02 9.70 4.47
CA LEU A 45 0.65 9.46 4.04
C LEU A 45 0.32 10.27 2.77
N GLY A 46 0.74 11.52 2.70
CA GLY A 46 0.59 12.37 1.52
C GLY A 46 1.32 11.80 0.30
N ILE A 47 2.57 11.36 0.47
CA ILE A 47 3.35 10.70 -0.59
C ILE A 47 2.65 9.42 -1.06
N GLY A 48 2.20 8.57 -0.13
CA GLY A 48 1.46 7.35 -0.45
C GLY A 48 0.16 7.62 -1.21
N THR A 49 -0.60 8.63 -0.81
CA THR A 49 -1.82 9.06 -1.50
C THR A 49 -1.52 9.52 -2.93
N SER A 50 -0.52 10.39 -3.11
CA SER A 50 -0.12 10.90 -4.43
C SER A 50 0.41 9.78 -5.33
N LEU A 51 1.18 8.85 -4.77
CA LEU A 51 1.70 7.70 -5.49
C LEU A 51 0.56 6.80 -5.99
N SER A 52 -0.39 6.45 -5.12
CA SER A 52 -1.56 5.66 -5.49
C SER A 52 -2.40 6.37 -6.55
N PHE A 53 -2.64 7.68 -6.39
CA PHE A 53 -3.35 8.49 -7.37
C PHE A 53 -2.70 8.45 -8.76
N LEU A 54 -1.37 8.67 -8.83
CA LEU A 54 -0.63 8.67 -10.09
C LEU A 54 -0.59 7.30 -10.77
N ILE A 55 -0.42 6.22 -10.00
CA ILE A 55 -0.41 4.85 -10.54
C ILE A 55 -1.77 4.49 -11.15
N MET A 56 -2.85 4.83 -10.47
CA MET A 56 -4.20 4.58 -10.96
C MET A 56 -4.58 5.38 -12.21
N MET A 57 -3.85 6.47 -12.53
CA MET A 57 -4.04 7.20 -13.80
C MET A 57 -3.64 6.39 -15.04
N PHE A 58 -2.75 5.38 -14.89
CA PHE A 58 -2.44 4.44 -15.97
C PHE A 58 -3.54 3.38 -16.10
N ASN A 59 -4.66 3.79 -16.61
CA ASN A 59 -5.89 3.04 -16.65
C ASN A 59 -6.08 2.34 -18.01
N LEU A 60 -6.14 1.01 -18.03
CA LEU A 60 -6.36 0.20 -19.22
C LEU A 60 -7.84 -0.19 -19.30
N PRO A 61 -8.52 0.02 -20.43
CA PRO A 61 -9.89 -0.43 -20.59
C PRO A 61 -9.96 -1.95 -20.52
N ALA A 62 -10.86 -2.45 -19.66
CA ALA A 62 -11.13 -3.87 -19.53
C ALA A 62 -12.50 -4.21 -20.12
N PRO A 63 -12.71 -5.43 -20.63
CA PRO A 63 -14.00 -5.87 -21.13
C PRO A 63 -15.12 -5.66 -20.09
N GLY A 64 -16.33 -5.35 -20.56
CA GLY A 64 -17.48 -5.13 -19.67
C GLY A 64 -17.58 -3.72 -19.08
N GLY A 65 -16.90 -2.72 -19.68
CA GLY A 65 -16.99 -1.32 -19.29
C GLY A 65 -16.26 -0.98 -17.99
N THR A 66 -15.42 -1.90 -17.50
CA THR A 66 -14.55 -1.69 -16.35
C THR A 66 -13.14 -1.27 -16.77
N SER A 67 -12.29 -1.00 -15.83
CA SER A 67 -10.89 -0.67 -16.06
C SER A 67 -9.94 -1.55 -15.26
N ALA A 68 -8.72 -1.66 -15.71
CA ALA A 68 -7.67 -2.41 -15.05
C ALA A 68 -6.43 -1.53 -14.88
N HIS A 69 -5.94 -1.39 -13.67
CA HIS A 69 -4.78 -0.57 -13.29
C HIS A 69 -4.18 -1.08 -12.00
N ALA A 70 -2.91 -0.77 -11.77
CA ALA A 70 -2.26 -0.94 -10.48
C ALA A 70 -2.76 0.12 -9.48
N VAL A 71 -2.59 -0.09 -8.19
CA VAL A 71 -3.11 0.80 -7.14
C VAL A 71 -2.01 1.23 -6.16
N GLY A 72 -1.03 0.37 -5.89
CA GLY A 72 0.01 0.61 -4.89
C GLY A 72 -0.48 0.50 -3.43
N ALA A 73 -1.72 0.06 -3.20
CA ALA A 73 -2.32 -0.01 -1.87
C ALA A 73 -1.57 -0.95 -0.93
N VAL A 74 -1.08 -2.08 -1.44
CA VAL A 74 -0.34 -3.07 -0.64
C VAL A 74 1.03 -2.54 -0.26
N LEU A 75 1.71 -1.82 -1.15
CA LEU A 75 2.97 -1.13 -0.83
C LEU A 75 2.78 -0.16 0.35
N ILE A 76 1.76 0.71 0.28
CA ILE A 76 1.45 1.65 1.36
C ILE A 76 1.13 0.89 2.65
N ALA A 77 0.41 -0.24 2.56
CA ALA A 77 0.10 -1.07 3.73
C ALA A 77 1.34 -1.72 4.36
N ILE A 78 2.33 -2.10 3.57
CA ILE A 78 3.59 -2.65 4.06
C ILE A 78 4.39 -1.56 4.78
N LEU A 79 4.46 -0.35 4.22
CA LEU A 79 5.24 0.76 4.76
C LEU A 79 4.58 1.44 5.97
N LEU A 80 3.29 1.72 5.89
CA LEU A 80 2.56 2.52 6.87
C LEU A 80 1.50 1.75 7.66
N GLY A 81 1.26 0.49 7.27
CA GLY A 81 0.19 -0.34 7.81
C GLY A 81 -1.15 -0.20 7.08
N PRO A 82 -2.04 -1.20 7.20
CA PRO A 82 -3.25 -1.31 6.38
C PRO A 82 -4.27 -0.19 6.64
N TRP A 83 -4.38 0.33 7.86
CA TRP A 83 -5.26 1.45 8.18
C TRP A 83 -4.82 2.77 7.54
N ALA A 84 -3.50 3.02 7.48
CA ALA A 84 -2.95 4.19 6.79
C ALA A 84 -3.16 4.07 5.27
N SER A 85 -2.95 2.87 4.71
CA SER A 85 -3.27 2.59 3.32
C SER A 85 -4.75 2.80 3.00
N CYS A 86 -5.64 2.37 3.90
CA CYS A 86 -7.08 2.60 3.74
C CYS A 86 -7.41 4.09 3.56
N LEU A 87 -6.84 4.97 4.38
CA LEU A 87 -7.05 6.43 4.25
C LEU A 87 -6.40 6.98 2.97
N ALA A 88 -5.13 6.64 2.72
CA ALA A 88 -4.40 7.14 1.56
C ALA A 88 -5.11 6.82 0.24
N VAL A 89 -5.51 5.57 0.06
CA VAL A 89 -6.21 5.12 -1.15
C VAL A 89 -7.63 5.68 -1.23
N SER A 90 -8.35 5.80 -0.09
CA SER A 90 -9.67 6.44 -0.10
C SER A 90 -9.61 7.90 -0.55
N VAL A 91 -8.59 8.65 -0.11
CA VAL A 91 -8.39 10.03 -0.56
C VAL A 91 -8.03 10.08 -2.04
N ALA A 92 -7.14 9.20 -2.51
CA ALA A 92 -6.80 9.11 -3.93
C ALA A 92 -8.03 8.81 -4.81
N LEU A 93 -8.87 7.86 -4.41
CA LEU A 93 -10.11 7.51 -5.09
C LEU A 93 -11.13 8.66 -5.07
N ALA A 94 -11.24 9.39 -3.95
CA ALA A 94 -12.11 10.56 -3.86
C ALA A 94 -11.66 11.65 -4.85
N MET A 95 -10.36 11.92 -4.94
CA MET A 95 -9.81 12.86 -5.91
C MET A 95 -10.09 12.43 -7.35
N GLN A 96 -9.95 11.16 -7.68
CA GLN A 96 -10.24 10.64 -9.02
C GLN A 96 -11.72 10.76 -9.37
N ALA A 97 -12.62 10.40 -8.46
CA ALA A 97 -14.05 10.51 -8.67
C ALA A 97 -14.49 11.97 -8.84
N LEU A 98 -13.93 12.91 -8.06
CA LEU A 98 -14.32 14.32 -8.09
C LEU A 98 -13.68 15.11 -9.24
N LEU A 99 -12.40 14.85 -9.57
CA LEU A 99 -11.66 15.63 -10.56
C LEU A 99 -11.76 15.06 -11.97
N PHE A 100 -11.83 13.73 -12.10
CA PHE A 100 -11.79 13.04 -13.38
C PHE A 100 -13.06 12.25 -13.70
N GLY A 101 -13.99 12.13 -12.73
CA GLY A 101 -15.19 11.29 -12.90
C GLY A 101 -14.86 9.79 -12.98
N ASP A 102 -13.63 9.39 -12.63
CA ASP A 102 -13.23 7.98 -12.67
C ASP A 102 -13.68 7.28 -11.38
N GLY A 103 -14.52 6.25 -11.53
CA GLY A 103 -15.01 5.43 -10.43
C GLY A 103 -16.32 5.90 -9.77
N GLY A 104 -17.10 6.77 -10.41
CA GLY A 104 -18.45 7.19 -9.98
C GLY A 104 -18.57 7.71 -8.53
N ILE A 105 -19.23 8.84 -8.33
CA ILE A 105 -19.41 9.43 -6.98
C ILE A 105 -20.31 8.55 -6.12
N LEU A 106 -21.39 8.01 -6.67
CA LEU A 106 -22.30 7.10 -5.95
C LEU A 106 -21.61 5.77 -5.64
N ALA A 107 -20.77 5.26 -6.55
CA ALA A 107 -20.03 4.02 -6.38
C ALA A 107 -18.77 4.17 -5.47
N PHE A 108 -18.48 5.38 -4.97
CA PHE A 108 -17.27 5.66 -4.17
C PHE A 108 -17.11 4.71 -2.98
N GLY A 109 -18.19 4.44 -2.21
CA GLY A 109 -18.12 3.53 -1.07
C GLY A 109 -17.74 2.10 -1.47
N ALA A 110 -18.27 1.61 -2.62
CA ALA A 110 -17.95 0.29 -3.15
C ALA A 110 -16.50 0.23 -3.67
N ASN A 111 -16.06 1.25 -4.40
CA ASN A 111 -14.68 1.37 -4.87
C ASN A 111 -13.68 1.43 -3.71
N ALA A 112 -13.96 2.25 -2.69
CA ALA A 112 -13.14 2.34 -1.49
C ALA A 112 -13.11 1.01 -0.72
N PHE A 113 -14.23 0.29 -0.60
CA PHE A 113 -14.25 -1.02 0.04
C PHE A 113 -13.31 -2.00 -0.66
N CYS A 114 -13.38 -2.10 -1.97
CA CYS A 114 -12.57 -3.06 -2.74
C CYS A 114 -11.07 -2.67 -2.74
N MET A 115 -10.74 -1.41 -3.04
CA MET A 115 -9.37 -0.96 -3.26
C MET A 115 -8.67 -0.42 -2.01
N ALA A 116 -9.41 0.21 -1.10
CA ALA A 116 -8.82 0.78 0.10
C ALA A 116 -8.97 -0.11 1.36
N VAL A 117 -9.81 -1.17 1.30
CA VAL A 117 -9.94 -2.12 2.41
C VAL A 117 -9.49 -3.51 1.99
N VAL A 118 -10.23 -4.16 1.07
CA VAL A 118 -9.95 -5.56 0.71
C VAL A 118 -8.52 -5.73 0.23
N MET A 119 -8.08 -4.90 -0.71
CA MET A 119 -6.76 -4.99 -1.30
C MET A 119 -5.61 -4.86 -0.28
N PRO A 120 -5.50 -3.77 0.50
CA PRO A 120 -4.38 -3.60 1.42
C PRO A 120 -4.44 -4.57 2.61
N PHE A 121 -5.61 -4.91 3.12
CA PHE A 121 -5.70 -5.84 4.26
C PHE A 121 -5.35 -7.27 3.86
N VAL A 122 -5.88 -7.76 2.74
CA VAL A 122 -5.55 -9.10 2.23
C VAL A 122 -4.09 -9.17 1.81
N GLY A 123 -3.61 -8.19 1.02
CA GLY A 123 -2.23 -8.16 0.56
C GLY A 123 -1.23 -8.07 1.72
N TYR A 124 -1.52 -7.27 2.74
CA TYR A 124 -0.68 -7.18 3.94
C TYR A 124 -0.69 -8.46 4.78
N ALA A 125 -1.83 -9.14 4.87
CA ALA A 125 -1.93 -10.43 5.55
C ALA A 125 -1.07 -11.50 4.82
N VAL A 126 -1.16 -11.56 3.48
CA VAL A 126 -0.34 -12.44 2.65
C VAL A 126 1.14 -12.11 2.81
N TYR A 127 1.51 -10.82 2.73
CA TYR A 127 2.88 -10.37 2.97
C TYR A 127 3.42 -10.84 4.32
N LYS A 128 2.68 -10.60 5.41
CA LYS A 128 3.09 -11.05 6.75
C LYS A 128 3.28 -12.55 6.85
N LEU A 129 2.33 -13.30 6.28
CA LEU A 129 2.37 -14.77 6.32
C LEU A 129 3.59 -15.29 5.56
N LEU A 130 3.80 -14.84 4.31
CA LEU A 130 4.91 -15.28 3.48
C LEU A 130 6.26 -14.82 4.04
N ASN A 131 6.35 -13.59 4.53
CA ASN A 131 7.59 -13.09 5.14
C ASN A 131 8.00 -13.90 6.38
N LYS A 132 7.02 -14.38 7.17
CA LYS A 132 7.28 -15.28 8.29
C LYS A 132 7.84 -16.63 7.85
N TRP A 133 7.37 -17.17 6.71
CA TRP A 133 7.75 -18.49 6.22
C TRP A 133 9.03 -18.48 5.39
N THR A 134 9.11 -17.56 4.43
CA THR A 134 10.23 -17.51 3.47
C THR A 134 11.42 -16.70 3.99
N LYS A 135 11.20 -15.81 4.97
CA LYS A 135 12.17 -14.79 5.44
C LYS A 135 12.72 -13.92 4.30
N ASN A 136 12.03 -13.91 3.16
CA ASN A 136 12.38 -13.13 1.98
C ASN A 136 11.31 -12.08 1.73
N ARG A 137 11.66 -10.82 2.02
CA ARG A 137 10.73 -9.69 1.91
C ARG A 137 10.30 -9.40 0.49
N ILE A 138 11.19 -9.57 -0.48
CA ILE A 138 10.90 -9.32 -1.90
C ILE A 138 9.80 -10.26 -2.38
N ILE A 139 9.96 -11.58 -2.12
CA ILE A 139 8.97 -12.59 -2.49
C ILE A 139 7.64 -12.31 -1.78
N ALA A 140 7.70 -12.01 -0.48
CA ALA A 140 6.50 -11.72 0.30
C ALA A 140 5.76 -10.47 -0.21
N SER A 141 6.48 -9.41 -0.60
CA SER A 141 5.90 -8.17 -1.15
C SER A 141 5.29 -8.39 -2.52
N PHE A 142 5.97 -9.14 -3.39
CA PHE A 142 5.45 -9.49 -4.71
C PHE A 142 4.11 -10.22 -4.58
N PHE A 143 4.06 -11.31 -3.83
CA PHE A 143 2.82 -12.07 -3.66
C PHE A 143 1.76 -11.31 -2.85
N GLY A 144 2.15 -10.45 -1.91
CA GLY A 144 1.25 -9.55 -1.22
C GLY A 144 0.52 -8.63 -2.19
N GLY A 145 1.25 -7.93 -3.05
CA GLY A 145 0.70 -7.06 -4.09
C GLY A 145 -0.15 -7.83 -5.09
N TYR A 146 0.39 -8.92 -5.62
CA TYR A 146 -0.29 -9.77 -6.61
C TYR A 146 -1.65 -10.31 -6.10
N ILE A 147 -1.65 -10.95 -4.95
CA ILE A 147 -2.87 -11.57 -4.41
C ILE A 147 -3.84 -10.49 -3.93
N GLY A 148 -3.34 -9.40 -3.35
CA GLY A 148 -4.16 -8.29 -2.89
C GLY A 148 -5.03 -7.70 -4.01
N ILE A 149 -4.43 -7.39 -5.16
CA ILE A 149 -5.18 -6.80 -6.29
C ILE A 149 -6.12 -7.80 -6.94
N VAL A 150 -5.73 -9.08 -7.08
CA VAL A 150 -6.59 -10.12 -7.65
C VAL A 150 -7.83 -10.33 -6.79
N VAL A 151 -7.68 -10.42 -5.46
CA VAL A 151 -8.82 -10.59 -4.54
C VAL A 151 -9.73 -9.35 -4.56
N ALA A 152 -9.16 -8.14 -4.62
CA ALA A 152 -9.94 -6.92 -4.76
C ALA A 152 -10.76 -6.90 -6.06
N ALA A 153 -10.14 -7.30 -7.19
CA ALA A 153 -10.82 -7.39 -8.47
C ALA A 153 -11.95 -8.43 -8.49
N LEU A 154 -11.74 -9.57 -7.84
CA LEU A 154 -12.79 -10.57 -7.67
C LEU A 154 -13.94 -10.04 -6.80
N THR A 155 -13.64 -9.22 -5.79
CA THR A 155 -14.66 -8.55 -4.97
C THR A 155 -15.49 -7.57 -5.82
N VAL A 156 -14.85 -6.78 -6.69
CA VAL A 156 -15.53 -5.93 -7.68
C VAL A 156 -16.41 -6.77 -8.61
N ALA A 157 -15.87 -7.90 -9.11
CA ALA A 157 -16.62 -8.80 -10.00
C ALA A 157 -17.88 -9.36 -9.33
N VAL A 158 -17.82 -9.67 -8.04
CA VAL A 158 -19.00 -10.13 -7.27
C VAL A 158 -20.01 -9.00 -7.14
N LEU A 159 -19.59 -7.78 -6.75
CA LEU A 159 -20.49 -6.63 -6.61
C LEU A 159 -21.20 -6.29 -7.91
N LEU A 160 -20.49 -6.38 -9.05
CA LEU A 160 -21.08 -6.17 -10.38
C LEU A 160 -22.00 -7.33 -10.80
N GLY A 161 -21.53 -8.56 -10.60
CA GLY A 161 -22.20 -9.76 -11.10
C GLY A 161 -23.49 -10.12 -10.37
N ILE A 162 -23.74 -9.61 -9.17
CA ILE A 162 -24.98 -9.78 -8.43
C ILE A 162 -26.07 -8.78 -8.86
N GLN A 163 -25.71 -7.64 -9.52
CA GLN A 163 -26.71 -6.62 -9.90
C GLN A 163 -27.82 -7.16 -10.80
N PRO A 164 -27.52 -7.91 -11.89
CA PRO A 164 -28.55 -8.44 -12.77
C PRO A 164 -29.44 -9.51 -12.13
N ILE A 165 -29.05 -10.04 -10.96
CA ILE A 165 -29.86 -10.99 -10.22
C ILE A 165 -30.85 -10.24 -9.31
N LEU A 166 -30.37 -9.17 -8.64
CA LEU A 166 -31.12 -8.44 -7.61
C LEU A 166 -32.03 -7.36 -8.18
N PHE A 167 -31.63 -6.71 -9.28
CA PHE A 167 -32.29 -5.53 -9.83
C PHE A 167 -32.67 -5.72 -11.28
N LYS A 168 -33.96 -6.01 -11.52
CA LYS A 168 -34.55 -6.21 -12.83
C LYS A 168 -35.75 -5.29 -13.03
N ASP A 169 -36.02 -4.93 -14.28
CA ASP A 169 -37.26 -4.25 -14.66
C ASP A 169 -38.44 -5.23 -14.69
N SER A 170 -39.65 -4.70 -15.01
CA SER A 170 -40.86 -5.50 -15.14
C SER A 170 -40.78 -6.53 -16.29
N SER A 171 -39.88 -6.34 -17.23
CA SER A 171 -39.65 -7.22 -18.39
C SER A 171 -38.54 -8.25 -18.13
N GLY A 172 -37.91 -8.24 -16.90
CA GLY A 172 -36.86 -9.16 -16.53
C GLY A 172 -35.45 -8.75 -16.99
N ASN A 173 -35.30 -7.56 -17.59
CA ASN A 173 -33.98 -7.04 -18.01
C ASN A 173 -33.24 -6.42 -16.82
N PRO A 174 -31.89 -6.51 -16.78
CA PRO A 174 -31.10 -5.87 -15.73
C PRO A 174 -31.18 -4.34 -15.82
N LEU A 175 -31.41 -3.68 -14.67
CA LEU A 175 -31.50 -2.22 -14.58
C LEU A 175 -30.14 -1.54 -14.50
N TYR A 176 -29.11 -2.25 -14.05
CA TYR A 176 -27.76 -1.76 -13.83
C TYR A 176 -26.75 -2.59 -14.64
N ASN A 177 -25.62 -3.01 -14.04
CA ASN A 177 -24.67 -3.85 -14.78
C ASN A 177 -25.38 -5.04 -15.46
N PRO A 178 -25.25 -5.19 -16.79
CA PRO A 178 -25.95 -6.25 -17.53
C PRO A 178 -25.26 -7.62 -17.44
N TYR A 179 -24.02 -7.67 -16.96
CA TYR A 179 -23.21 -8.88 -17.00
C TYR A 179 -23.38 -9.72 -15.71
N PRO A 180 -23.80 -10.99 -15.83
CA PRO A 180 -23.95 -11.87 -14.69
C PRO A 180 -22.59 -12.32 -14.12
N LEU A 181 -22.63 -12.87 -12.91
CA LEU A 181 -21.44 -13.30 -12.17
C LEU A 181 -20.51 -14.24 -12.97
N ARG A 182 -21.11 -15.15 -13.78
CA ARG A 182 -20.37 -16.06 -14.67
C ARG A 182 -19.54 -15.36 -15.75
N VAL A 183 -19.82 -14.10 -16.02
CA VAL A 183 -19.06 -13.26 -16.96
C VAL A 183 -18.10 -12.35 -16.23
N THR A 184 -18.58 -11.67 -15.17
CA THR A 184 -17.74 -10.70 -14.44
C THR A 184 -16.57 -11.34 -13.72
N LEU A 185 -16.73 -12.54 -13.14
CA LEU A 185 -15.64 -13.23 -12.44
C LEU A 185 -14.46 -13.59 -13.37
N PRO A 186 -14.66 -14.31 -14.51
CA PRO A 186 -13.54 -14.63 -15.38
C PRO A 186 -12.94 -13.40 -16.05
N VAL A 187 -13.74 -12.42 -16.43
CA VAL A 187 -13.23 -11.20 -17.07
C VAL A 187 -12.36 -10.41 -16.10
N MET A 188 -12.85 -10.10 -14.91
CA MET A 188 -12.09 -9.37 -13.91
C MET A 188 -10.90 -10.20 -13.38
N GLY A 189 -11.08 -11.50 -13.20
CA GLY A 189 -10.02 -12.41 -12.78
C GLY A 189 -8.86 -12.44 -13.76
N LEU A 190 -9.12 -12.73 -15.04
CA LEU A 190 -8.08 -12.86 -16.08
C LEU A 190 -7.34 -11.53 -16.31
N THR A 191 -8.06 -10.41 -16.37
CA THR A 191 -7.43 -9.09 -16.54
C THR A 191 -6.54 -8.74 -15.35
N HIS A 192 -6.98 -9.03 -14.13
CA HIS A 192 -6.21 -8.68 -12.93
C HIS A 192 -5.15 -9.72 -12.54
N LEU A 193 -5.14 -10.92 -13.13
CA LEU A 193 -3.98 -11.80 -13.08
C LEU A 193 -2.78 -11.18 -13.83
N LEU A 194 -3.00 -10.49 -14.95
CA LEU A 194 -1.94 -9.79 -15.69
C LEU A 194 -1.51 -8.49 -14.96
N ILE A 195 -2.46 -7.67 -14.56
CA ILE A 195 -2.16 -6.44 -13.81
C ILE A 195 -1.54 -6.75 -12.44
N GLY A 196 -1.90 -7.88 -11.84
CA GLY A 196 -1.30 -8.35 -10.59
C GLY A 196 0.20 -8.56 -10.68
N LEU A 197 0.72 -8.98 -11.84
CA LEU A 197 2.17 -9.06 -12.04
C LEU A 197 2.79 -7.66 -11.94
N VAL A 198 2.19 -6.66 -12.57
CA VAL A 198 2.66 -5.27 -12.50
C VAL A 198 2.63 -4.76 -11.05
N GLU A 199 1.51 -4.94 -10.34
CA GLU A 199 1.36 -4.56 -8.93
C GLU A 199 2.38 -5.28 -8.03
N GLY A 200 2.59 -6.58 -8.24
CA GLY A 200 3.55 -7.39 -7.49
C GLY A 200 4.99 -6.93 -7.68
N PHE A 201 5.43 -6.75 -8.94
CA PHE A 201 6.77 -6.26 -9.24
C PHE A 201 6.99 -4.84 -8.75
N PHE A 202 5.99 -3.97 -8.90
CA PHE A 202 6.03 -2.61 -8.39
C PHE A 202 6.19 -2.59 -6.86
N THR A 203 5.34 -3.33 -6.16
CA THR A 203 5.38 -3.43 -4.69
C THR A 203 6.73 -3.97 -4.20
N ALA A 204 7.23 -5.04 -4.80
CA ALA A 204 8.52 -5.64 -4.43
C ALA A 204 9.71 -4.71 -4.75
N GLY A 205 9.71 -4.10 -5.94
CA GLY A 205 10.80 -3.24 -6.39
C GLY A 205 10.91 -1.96 -5.56
N VAL A 206 9.81 -1.29 -5.28
CA VAL A 206 9.82 -0.06 -4.48
C VAL A 206 10.19 -0.36 -3.02
N GLN A 207 9.69 -1.47 -2.46
CA GLN A 207 10.07 -1.85 -1.10
C GLN A 207 11.57 -2.15 -0.99
N GLU A 208 12.12 -2.94 -1.90
CA GLU A 208 13.56 -3.23 -1.95
C GLU A 208 14.39 -1.96 -2.09
N PHE A 209 13.97 -1.03 -2.95
CA PHE A 209 14.63 0.26 -3.12
C PHE A 209 14.66 1.07 -1.81
N ILE A 210 13.53 1.17 -1.12
CA ILE A 210 13.45 1.89 0.17
C ILE A 210 14.33 1.22 1.24
N GLU A 211 14.36 -0.10 1.30
CA GLU A 211 15.23 -0.82 2.24
C GLU A 211 16.71 -0.56 1.98
N ARG A 212 17.13 -0.57 0.72
CA ARG A 212 18.53 -0.25 0.36
C ARG A 212 18.91 1.17 0.76
N LEU A 213 18.05 2.15 0.47
CA LEU A 213 18.28 3.53 0.92
C LEU A 213 18.42 3.66 2.44
N ASN A 214 17.63 2.93 3.20
CA ASN A 214 17.70 2.94 4.66
C ASN A 214 18.99 2.31 5.17
N ILE A 215 19.47 1.23 4.54
CA ILE A 215 20.74 0.59 4.87
C ILE A 215 21.90 1.55 4.58
N ASP A 216 21.92 2.17 3.39
CA ASP A 216 22.99 3.10 2.99
C ASP A 216 23.04 4.31 3.95
N ASN A 217 21.89 4.91 4.28
CA ASN A 217 21.82 6.01 5.25
C ASN A 217 22.30 5.59 6.64
N THR A 218 21.99 4.37 7.07
CA THR A 218 22.44 3.85 8.37
C THR A 218 23.96 3.65 8.37
N GLN A 219 24.53 3.13 7.29
CA GLN A 219 25.98 2.95 7.15
C GLN A 219 26.68 4.31 7.09
N GLU A 220 26.15 5.28 6.36
CA GLU A 220 26.73 6.64 6.31
C GLU A 220 26.73 7.32 7.70
N LEU A 221 25.62 7.22 8.44
CA LEU A 221 25.52 7.75 9.79
C LEU A 221 26.50 7.07 10.75
N THR A 222 26.65 5.75 10.64
CA THR A 222 27.61 4.99 11.44
C THR A 222 29.04 5.39 11.12
N THR A 223 29.39 5.49 9.84
CA THR A 223 30.70 5.93 9.37
C THR A 223 31.02 7.35 9.87
N LYS A 224 30.04 8.26 9.78
CA LYS A 224 30.21 9.64 10.27
C LYS A 224 30.40 9.70 11.77
N LYS A 225 29.67 8.92 12.57
CA LYS A 225 29.88 8.76 14.00
C LYS A 225 31.30 8.25 14.31
N HIS A 226 31.80 7.29 13.53
CA HIS A 226 33.17 6.76 13.69
C HIS A 226 34.24 7.81 13.40
N ILE A 227 34.06 8.58 12.31
CA ILE A 227 35.00 9.66 11.94
C ILE A 227 35.04 10.75 13.00
N ASP A 228 33.87 11.17 13.51
CA ASP A 228 33.75 12.18 14.56
C ASP A 228 34.43 11.70 15.87
N HIS A 229 34.27 10.40 16.22
CA HIS A 229 34.91 9.82 17.41
C HIS A 229 36.44 9.72 17.28
N CYS A 230 36.95 9.27 16.13
CA CYS A 230 38.39 9.25 15.87
C CYS A 230 38.99 10.66 15.91
N HIS A 231 38.26 11.66 15.47
CA HIS A 231 38.71 13.05 15.51
C HIS A 231 38.73 13.63 16.94
N CYS A 232 37.79 13.23 17.80
CA CYS A 232 37.76 13.57 19.22
C CYS A 232 38.92 12.96 19.98
N GLN A 233 39.27 11.70 19.72
CA GLN A 233 40.40 11.01 20.36
C GLN A 233 41.76 11.61 19.98
N PHE A 234 41.89 12.10 18.74
CA PHE A 234 43.12 12.74 18.25
C PHE A 234 43.36 14.14 18.85
N ASN A 235 42.29 14.81 19.29
CA ASN A 235 42.35 16.18 19.83
C ASN A 235 42.33 16.27 21.39
N ASN A 236 42.48 15.16 22.12
CA ASN A 236 42.48 15.10 23.60
C ASN A 236 41.24 15.76 24.26
N ASN A 237 40.07 15.77 23.63
CA ASN A 237 38.83 16.29 24.18
C ASN A 237 37.88 15.14 24.55
N GLU A 238 38.31 14.28 25.48
CA GLU A 238 37.53 13.09 25.93
C GLU A 238 36.18 13.46 26.58
N GLU A 239 36.11 14.56 27.34
CA GLU A 239 34.88 14.97 28.03
C GLU A 239 33.75 15.38 27.02
N ALA A 240 34.09 16.00 25.92
CA ALA A 240 33.09 16.43 24.90
C ALA A 240 32.54 15.25 24.07
N CYS A 241 33.23 14.09 24.08
CA CYS A 241 32.77 12.91 23.35
C CYS A 241 31.82 12.05 24.19
N HIS A 242 32.02 11.96 25.50
CA HIS A 242 31.19 11.13 26.38
C HIS A 242 29.73 11.62 26.50
N ASP A 243 29.48 12.94 26.39
CA ASP A 243 28.14 13.53 26.43
C ASP A 243 27.33 13.31 25.12
N LYS A 244 28.01 12.91 24.03
CA LYS A 244 27.39 12.80 22.69
C LYS A 244 26.99 11.39 22.31
N TYR A 245 27.56 10.34 22.96
CA TYR A 245 27.37 8.93 22.58
C TYR A 245 27.04 8.05 23.78
N SER A 246 26.14 7.08 23.61
CA SER A 246 25.84 6.09 24.66
C SER A 246 26.97 5.09 24.80
N ASN A 247 27.08 4.42 25.96
CA ASN A 247 28.09 3.38 26.21
C ASN A 247 28.03 2.24 25.17
N GLN A 248 26.89 1.98 24.56
CA GLN A 248 26.72 0.97 23.54
C GLN A 248 27.29 1.42 22.19
N ASP A 249 27.09 2.69 21.82
CA ASP A 249 27.67 3.30 20.62
C ASP A 249 29.20 3.28 20.69
N ILE A 250 29.78 3.51 21.87
CA ILE A 250 31.23 3.49 22.10
C ILE A 250 31.82 2.08 21.94
N PHE A 251 31.10 1.05 22.40
CA PHE A 251 31.54 -0.34 22.27
C PHE A 251 31.54 -0.82 20.81
N ASP A 252 30.53 -0.48 20.06
CA ASP A 252 30.43 -0.79 18.62
C ASP A 252 31.51 -0.07 17.80
N ILE A 253 31.86 1.16 18.18
CA ILE A 253 32.93 1.95 17.58
C ILE A 253 34.29 1.30 17.80
N ILE A 254 34.57 0.84 19.03
CA ILE A 254 35.82 0.17 19.38
C ILE A 254 36.01 -1.13 18.59
N LEU A 255 34.93 -1.93 18.46
CA LEU A 255 34.95 -3.17 17.66
C LEU A 255 35.27 -2.91 16.21
N TYR A 256 34.69 -1.88 15.61
CA TYR A 256 34.92 -1.50 14.22
C TYR A 256 36.33 -0.98 13.95
N CYS A 257 36.89 -0.17 14.87
CA CYS A 257 38.29 0.27 14.76
C CYS A 257 39.29 -0.90 14.86
N PHE A 258 38.95 -1.93 15.65
CA PHE A 258 39.76 -3.13 15.75
C PHE A 258 39.77 -3.99 14.48
N ASP A 259 38.60 -4.04 13.79
CA ASP A 259 38.43 -4.83 12.56
C ASP A 259 39.16 -4.18 11.36
N ILE A 260 39.16 -2.85 11.27
CA ILE A 260 39.93 -2.12 10.25
C ILE A 260 41.44 -2.28 10.42
N THR A 261 41.94 -2.34 11.66
CA THR A 261 43.38 -2.53 11.94
C THR A 261 43.83 -3.95 11.63
N THR A 262 42.98 -4.95 11.75
CA THR A 262 43.27 -6.35 11.38
C THR A 262 43.20 -6.59 9.89
N SER A 263 42.25 -5.94 9.17
CA SER A 263 42.08 -6.07 7.72
C SER A 263 43.17 -5.37 6.86
N LYS A 264 43.92 -4.43 7.43
CA LYS A 264 45.07 -3.79 6.74
C LYS A 264 46.41 -4.52 6.90
N ARG A 265 46.43 -5.68 7.57
CA ARG A 265 47.64 -6.49 7.78
C ARG A 265 47.67 -7.80 6.98
N THR A 266 46.71 -8.03 6.11
CA THR A 266 46.72 -9.08 5.07
C THR A 266 46.71 -8.44 3.69
#